data_c654545ce6035c8b2418e1ca4d259a08
#
_entry.id   c654545ce6035c8b2418e1ca4d259a08
#
_cell.length_a   1.000
_cell.length_b   1.000
_cell.length_c   1.000
_cell.angle_alpha   90.00
_cell.angle_beta   90.00
_cell.angle_gamma   90.00
#
_symmetry.space_group_name_H-M   'P 1'
#
loop_
_entity.id
_entity.type
_entity.pdbx_description
1 polymer ?
#
loop_
_entity_poly.entity_id
_entity_poly.type
_entity_poly.pdbx_seq_one_letter_code
_entity_poly.pdbx_strand_id
1 'polypeptide(L)'
;MATWGDLEAVDPELAAFGRARIDCQVSFLATVRGDGSPRVHPVTPWITKGRLFVRMYVTSPKGVDLRRDPRFALHSMMDNDDGVGGEFALSGRGHIITDADLAADAYAAIGGPGTDRPLVLFELGLDEVVATEYDGDVPVRRRWRDG
;
A
#
# COMPACT_ATOMS: atom_id res chain seq x y z
N MET A 1 1.88 -0.11 -15.23
CA MET A 1 1.80 -0.23 -13.77
C MET A 1 0.70 -1.22 -13.42
N ALA A 2 1.04 -2.26 -12.68
CA ALA A 2 0.04 -3.24 -12.26
C ALA A 2 -0.83 -2.70 -11.11
N THR A 3 -2.07 -3.15 -11.08
CA THR A 3 -3.05 -2.84 -10.03
C THR A 3 -3.17 -4.01 -9.06
N TRP A 4 -3.90 -3.80 -7.97
CA TRP A 4 -4.25 -4.90 -7.06
C TRP A 4 -5.05 -5.99 -7.78
N GLY A 5 -5.96 -5.59 -8.68
CA GLY A 5 -6.76 -6.52 -9.48
C GLY A 5 -5.92 -7.40 -10.42
N ASP A 6 -4.83 -6.85 -10.95
CA ASP A 6 -3.90 -7.64 -11.75
C ASP A 6 -3.22 -8.73 -10.92
N LEU A 7 -2.81 -8.40 -9.69
CA LEU A 7 -2.29 -9.39 -8.75
C LEU A 7 -3.34 -10.46 -8.41
N GLU A 8 -4.58 -10.04 -8.11
CA GLU A 8 -5.68 -10.97 -7.80
C GLU A 8 -5.95 -11.95 -8.95
N ALA A 9 -5.85 -11.47 -10.19
CA ALA A 9 -6.08 -12.30 -11.37
C ALA A 9 -4.98 -13.36 -11.58
N VAL A 10 -3.74 -13.03 -11.24
CA VAL A 10 -2.58 -13.91 -11.46
C VAL A 10 -2.33 -14.82 -10.25
N ASP A 11 -2.41 -14.29 -9.05
CA ASP A 11 -2.14 -15.03 -7.81
C ASP A 11 -3.16 -14.65 -6.72
N PRO A 12 -4.38 -15.21 -6.80
CA PRO A 12 -5.45 -14.86 -5.85
C PRO A 12 -5.13 -15.23 -4.40
N GLU A 13 -4.32 -16.25 -4.16
CA GLU A 13 -3.92 -16.63 -2.79
C GLU A 13 -2.95 -15.61 -2.20
N LEU A 14 -1.98 -15.15 -2.96
CA LEU A 14 -1.05 -14.09 -2.55
C LEU A 14 -1.80 -12.78 -2.29
N ALA A 15 -2.72 -12.42 -3.16
CA ALA A 15 -3.56 -11.24 -2.98
C ALA A 15 -4.43 -11.34 -1.72
N ALA A 16 -5.05 -12.49 -1.46
CA ALA A 16 -5.85 -12.70 -0.25
C ALA A 16 -5.00 -12.62 1.03
N PHE A 17 -3.80 -13.18 1.00
CA PHE A 17 -2.84 -13.08 2.11
C PHE A 17 -2.50 -11.61 2.42
N GLY A 18 -2.22 -10.83 1.38
CA GLY A 18 -1.92 -9.41 1.50
C GLY A 18 -3.11 -8.59 1.98
N ARG A 19 -4.29 -8.82 1.40
CA ARG A 19 -5.52 -8.13 1.79
C ARG A 19 -5.79 -8.27 3.29
N ALA A 20 -5.65 -9.46 3.84
CA ALA A 20 -5.87 -9.70 5.26
C ALA A 20 -4.93 -8.90 6.16
N ARG A 21 -3.79 -8.44 5.64
CA ARG A 21 -2.74 -7.75 6.41
C ARG A 21 -2.69 -6.25 6.22
N ILE A 22 -3.13 -5.74 5.06
CA ILE A 22 -3.00 -4.32 4.76
C ILE A 22 -4.32 -3.59 4.53
N ASP A 23 -5.40 -4.30 4.16
CA ASP A 23 -6.68 -3.65 3.86
C ASP A 23 -7.30 -3.08 5.13
N CYS A 24 -7.42 -1.75 5.19
CA CYS A 24 -7.88 -1.02 6.38
C CYS A 24 -7.06 -1.33 7.64
N GLN A 25 -5.80 -1.74 7.48
CA GLN A 25 -4.87 -2.03 8.56
C GLN A 25 -3.73 -1.02 8.54
N VAL A 26 -3.23 -0.66 9.72
CA VAL A 26 -2.03 0.19 9.81
C VAL A 26 -0.86 -0.54 9.18
N SER A 27 -0.17 0.16 8.29
CA SER A 27 1.03 -0.31 7.61
C SER A 27 2.06 0.81 7.59
N PHE A 28 3.31 0.50 7.25
CA PHE A 28 4.37 1.50 7.16
C PHE A 28 4.69 1.79 5.70
N LEU A 29 4.58 3.05 5.33
CA LEU A 29 4.89 3.55 3.99
C LEU A 29 6.25 4.23 4.00
N ALA A 30 7.16 3.76 3.17
CA ALA A 30 8.44 4.40 2.91
C ALA A 30 8.34 5.24 1.63
N THR A 31 8.86 6.46 1.69
CA THR A 31 8.96 7.39 0.57
C THR A 31 10.39 7.93 0.48
N VAL A 32 10.70 8.63 -0.60
CA VAL A 32 12.03 9.18 -0.87
C VAL A 32 11.99 10.69 -0.70
N ARG A 33 12.81 11.22 0.22
CA ARG A 33 12.95 12.67 0.44
C ARG A 33 13.69 13.33 -0.71
N GLY A 34 13.64 14.67 -0.78
CA GLY A 34 14.30 15.44 -1.82
C GLY A 34 15.81 15.26 -1.90
N ASP A 35 16.46 14.89 -0.81
CA ASP A 35 17.91 14.60 -0.76
C ASP A 35 18.22 13.12 -1.03
N GLY A 36 17.19 12.29 -1.35
CA GLY A 36 17.33 10.86 -1.59
C GLY A 36 17.26 9.99 -0.33
N SER A 37 17.21 10.59 0.86
CA SER A 37 17.09 9.81 2.09
C SER A 37 15.69 9.20 2.26
N PRO A 38 15.56 8.04 2.92
CA PRO A 38 14.25 7.41 3.13
C PRO A 38 13.45 8.11 4.24
N ARG A 39 12.13 8.05 4.08
CA ARG A 39 11.15 8.44 5.11
C ARG A 39 10.22 7.27 5.34
N VAL A 40 9.83 7.04 6.60
CA VAL A 40 8.84 6.02 6.96
C VAL A 40 7.74 6.66 7.80
N HIS A 41 6.48 6.38 7.41
CA HIS A 41 5.30 6.84 8.12
C HIS A 41 4.25 5.74 8.24
N PRO A 42 3.48 5.69 9.34
CA PRO A 42 2.30 4.85 9.41
C PRO A 42 1.21 5.42 8.49
N VAL A 43 0.52 4.53 7.79
CA VAL A 43 -0.64 4.82 6.96
C VAL A 43 -1.68 3.72 7.13
N THR A 44 -2.92 3.99 6.71
CA THR A 44 -3.97 2.96 6.66
C THR A 44 -4.48 2.87 5.23
N PRO A 45 -3.87 2.03 4.40
CA PRO A 45 -4.31 1.82 3.03
C PRO A 45 -5.62 1.04 2.99
N TRP A 46 -6.30 1.08 1.86
CA TRP A 46 -7.47 0.22 1.63
C TRP A 46 -7.54 -0.22 0.18
N ILE A 47 -8.23 -1.34 -0.01
CA ILE A 47 -8.39 -1.97 -1.31
C ILE A 47 -9.86 -1.95 -1.70
N THR A 48 -10.16 -1.39 -2.85
CA THR A 48 -11.50 -1.40 -3.42
C THR A 48 -11.43 -1.38 -4.95
N LYS A 49 -12.35 -2.07 -5.60
CA LYS A 49 -12.45 -2.13 -7.08
C LYS A 49 -11.13 -2.52 -7.76
N GLY A 50 -10.41 -3.45 -7.17
CA GLY A 50 -9.13 -3.93 -7.71
C GLY A 50 -8.00 -2.92 -7.65
N ARG A 51 -8.06 -1.93 -6.75
CA ARG A 51 -7.05 -0.88 -6.58
C ARG A 51 -6.68 -0.70 -5.13
N LEU A 52 -5.43 -0.33 -4.88
CA LEU A 52 -4.90 -0.04 -3.55
C LEU A 52 -4.73 1.47 -3.41
N PHE A 53 -5.36 2.05 -2.38
CA PHE A 53 -5.35 3.48 -2.12
C PHE A 53 -4.72 3.83 -0.79
N VAL A 54 -4.16 5.02 -0.73
CA VAL A 54 -3.77 5.70 0.50
C VAL A 54 -4.10 7.18 0.38
N ARG A 55 -4.54 7.77 1.49
CA ARG A 55 -4.83 9.21 1.57
C ARG A 55 -3.93 9.88 2.59
N MET A 56 -3.72 11.16 2.40
CA MET A 56 -2.98 11.99 3.34
C MET A 56 -3.37 13.45 3.17
N TYR A 57 -3.07 14.26 4.18
CA TYR A 57 -3.25 15.69 4.02
C TYR A 57 -2.35 16.25 2.92
N VAL A 58 -2.83 17.27 2.22
CA VAL A 58 -2.09 17.89 1.11
C VAL A 58 -0.71 18.39 1.57
N THR A 59 -0.59 18.82 2.82
CA THR A 59 0.67 19.31 3.41
C THR A 59 1.56 18.21 3.97
N SER A 60 1.11 16.97 3.95
CA SER A 60 1.87 15.84 4.52
C SER A 60 3.22 15.65 3.80
N PRO A 61 4.35 15.52 4.54
CA PRO A 61 5.66 15.32 3.92
C PRO A 61 5.73 14.11 2.99
N LYS A 62 5.09 12.99 3.35
CA LYS A 62 5.06 11.79 2.50
C LYS A 62 4.30 12.03 1.18
N GLY A 63 3.27 12.88 1.19
CA GLY A 63 2.56 13.27 -0.02
C GLY A 63 3.40 14.17 -0.92
N VAL A 64 4.15 15.08 -0.34
CA VAL A 64 5.13 15.92 -1.06
C VAL A 64 6.21 15.04 -1.68
N ASP A 65 6.72 14.06 -0.93
CA ASP A 65 7.71 13.11 -1.44
C ASP A 65 7.18 12.36 -2.67
N LEU A 66 5.97 11.76 -2.57
CA LEU A 66 5.39 10.96 -3.65
C LEU A 66 5.10 11.76 -4.93
N ARG A 67 4.79 13.05 -4.81
CA ARG A 67 4.62 13.93 -5.96
C ARG A 67 5.92 14.18 -6.71
N ARG A 68 7.03 14.25 -6.00
CA ARG A 68 8.36 14.47 -6.58
C ARG A 68 8.98 13.17 -7.07
N ASP A 69 8.89 12.11 -6.28
CA ASP A 69 9.41 10.77 -6.57
C ASP A 69 8.33 9.75 -6.22
N PRO A 70 7.69 9.12 -7.23
CA PRO A 70 6.56 8.25 -6.99
C PRO A 70 6.91 6.91 -6.33
N ARG A 71 8.20 6.56 -6.22
CA ARG A 71 8.63 5.29 -5.65
C ARG A 71 8.23 5.18 -4.19
N PHE A 72 7.72 4.03 -3.81
CA PHE A 72 7.38 3.72 -2.43
C PHE A 72 7.68 2.26 -2.11
N ALA A 73 7.75 1.97 -0.83
CA ALA A 73 7.62 0.62 -0.27
C ALA A 73 6.60 0.64 0.86
N LEU A 74 5.83 -0.41 0.99
CA LEU A 74 4.83 -0.57 2.04
C LEU A 74 5.06 -1.91 2.74
N HIS A 75 5.01 -1.91 4.06
CA HIS A 75 5.15 -3.12 4.87
C HIS A 75 4.03 -3.21 5.90
N SER A 76 3.40 -4.38 5.98
CA SER A 76 2.37 -4.65 6.99
C SER A 76 2.93 -4.57 8.40
N MET A 77 2.05 -4.35 9.39
CA MET A 77 2.38 -4.59 10.78
C MET A 77 2.69 -6.06 11.02
N MET A 78 3.55 -6.30 12.00
CA MET A 78 3.78 -7.65 12.57
C MET A 78 2.95 -7.79 13.84
N ASP A 79 2.33 -8.96 14.02
CA ASP A 79 1.50 -9.23 15.20
C ASP A 79 2.34 -9.56 16.44
N ASN A 80 3.58 -10.04 16.21
CA ASN A 80 4.48 -10.51 17.28
C ASN A 80 5.92 -10.57 16.75
N ASP A 81 6.87 -10.91 17.62
CA ASP A 81 8.29 -11.04 17.30
C ASP A 81 8.68 -12.43 16.78
N ASP A 82 7.77 -13.41 16.87
CA ASP A 82 8.00 -14.78 16.37
C ASP A 82 7.69 -14.95 14.89
N GLY A 83 7.09 -13.94 14.26
CA GLY A 83 6.68 -13.98 12.87
C GLY A 83 5.40 -14.77 12.61
N VAL A 84 4.68 -15.17 13.64
CA VAL A 84 3.38 -15.86 13.49
C VAL A 84 2.38 -14.94 12.82
N GLY A 85 1.67 -15.45 11.81
CA GLY A 85 0.78 -14.65 10.94
C GLY A 85 1.48 -14.07 9.71
N GLY A 86 2.81 -14.13 9.67
CA GLY A 86 3.62 -13.70 8.54
C GLY A 86 3.68 -12.19 8.33
N GLU A 87 4.27 -11.79 7.23
CA GLU A 87 4.42 -10.39 6.83
C GLU A 87 4.15 -10.22 5.34
N PHE A 88 3.74 -9.02 4.98
CA PHE A 88 3.45 -8.67 3.60
C PHE A 88 4.12 -7.34 3.26
N ALA A 89 4.89 -7.34 2.18
CA ALA A 89 5.58 -6.15 1.69
C ALA A 89 5.30 -5.96 0.21
N LEU A 90 5.20 -4.72 -0.21
CA LEU A 90 5.05 -4.38 -1.62
C LEU A 90 5.81 -3.10 -1.94
N SER A 91 6.19 -2.94 -3.17
CA SER A 91 6.79 -1.71 -3.70
C SER A 91 6.26 -1.40 -5.08
N GLY A 92 6.39 -0.14 -5.45
CA GLY A 92 5.92 0.33 -6.75
C GLY A 92 5.93 1.85 -6.82
N ARG A 93 4.91 2.40 -7.50
CA ARG A 93 4.78 3.85 -7.71
C ARG A 93 3.40 4.35 -7.32
N GLY A 94 3.37 5.44 -6.56
CA GLY A 94 2.14 6.12 -6.16
C GLY A 94 1.75 7.18 -7.19
N HIS A 95 0.47 7.21 -7.54
CA HIS A 95 -0.10 8.17 -8.48
C HIS A 95 -1.26 8.92 -7.86
N ILE A 96 -1.26 10.24 -8.02
CA ILE A 96 -2.38 11.08 -7.56
C ILE A 96 -3.61 10.73 -8.39
N ILE A 97 -4.74 10.55 -7.71
CA ILE A 97 -6.04 10.39 -8.34
C ILE A 97 -6.64 11.78 -8.56
N THR A 98 -6.85 12.13 -9.82
CA THR A 98 -7.45 13.39 -10.24
C THR A 98 -8.89 13.23 -10.75
N ASP A 99 -9.31 12.00 -11.06
CA ASP A 99 -10.68 11.67 -11.45
C ASP A 99 -11.59 11.75 -10.22
N ALA A 100 -12.54 12.69 -10.24
CA ALA A 100 -13.44 12.94 -9.11
C ALA A 100 -14.37 11.75 -8.82
N ASP A 101 -14.82 11.02 -9.85
CA ASP A 101 -15.72 9.87 -9.69
C ASP A 101 -14.97 8.69 -9.06
N LEU A 102 -13.75 8.44 -9.52
CA LEU A 102 -12.90 7.40 -8.94
C LEU A 102 -12.56 7.73 -7.48
N ALA A 103 -12.23 8.99 -7.17
CA ALA A 103 -11.97 9.42 -5.81
C ALA A 103 -13.19 9.24 -4.91
N ALA A 104 -14.39 9.61 -5.39
CA ALA A 104 -15.63 9.43 -4.65
C ALA A 104 -15.90 7.95 -4.36
N ASP A 105 -15.72 7.08 -5.34
CA ASP A 105 -15.88 5.64 -5.18
C ASP A 105 -14.87 5.07 -4.17
N ALA A 106 -13.62 5.50 -4.24
CA ALA A 106 -12.58 5.06 -3.32
C ALA A 106 -12.91 5.44 -1.88
N TYR A 107 -13.31 6.68 -1.63
CA TYR A 107 -13.70 7.13 -0.28
C TYR A 107 -14.98 6.50 0.22
N ALA A 108 -15.95 6.22 -0.66
CA ALA A 108 -17.19 5.56 -0.27
C ALA A 108 -16.95 4.20 0.38
N ALA A 109 -15.93 3.46 -0.07
CA ALA A 109 -15.58 2.16 0.46
C ALA A 109 -15.15 2.18 1.95
N ILE A 110 -14.72 3.32 2.46
CA ILE A 110 -14.32 3.52 3.86
C ILE A 110 -15.23 4.46 4.65
N GLY A 111 -16.44 4.74 4.14
CA GLY A 111 -17.42 5.58 4.81
C GLY A 111 -17.20 7.08 4.62
N GLY A 112 -16.41 7.49 3.62
CA GLY A 112 -16.11 8.87 3.29
C GLY A 112 -14.70 9.31 3.71
N PRO A 113 -14.33 10.57 3.40
CA PRO A 113 -12.98 11.08 3.69
C PRO A 113 -12.66 11.24 5.17
N GLY A 114 -13.67 11.36 6.04
CA GLY A 114 -13.49 11.42 7.50
C GLY A 114 -12.96 12.75 8.02
N THR A 115 -12.81 13.76 7.15
CA THR A 115 -12.33 15.10 7.52
C THR A 115 -12.72 16.11 6.46
N ASP A 116 -12.88 17.37 6.86
CA ASP A 116 -13.08 18.51 5.94
C ASP A 116 -11.75 19.14 5.50
N ARG A 117 -10.63 18.71 6.06
CA ARG A 117 -9.30 19.19 5.65
C ARG A 117 -8.96 18.68 4.26
N PRO A 118 -8.25 19.47 3.43
CA PRO A 118 -7.84 19.06 2.10
C PRO A 118 -6.97 17.78 2.14
N LEU A 119 -7.37 16.78 1.36
CA LEU A 119 -6.70 15.51 1.21
C LEU A 119 -6.17 15.34 -0.20
N VAL A 120 -5.12 14.56 -0.33
CA VAL A 120 -4.66 13.99 -1.60
C VAL A 120 -4.81 12.47 -1.52
N LEU A 121 -5.38 11.90 -2.59
CA LEU A 121 -5.57 10.48 -2.75
C LEU A 121 -4.54 9.95 -3.74
N PHE A 122 -3.81 8.92 -3.34
CA PHE A 122 -2.89 8.18 -4.20
C PHE A 122 -3.40 6.77 -4.45
N GLU A 123 -3.27 6.31 -5.67
CA GLU A 123 -3.28 4.89 -5.98
C GLU A 123 -1.85 4.36 -5.91
N LEU A 124 -1.65 3.24 -5.22
CA LEU A 124 -0.38 2.56 -5.12
C LEU A 124 -0.31 1.45 -6.17
N GLY A 125 0.44 1.70 -7.24
CA GLY A 125 0.70 0.71 -8.26
C GLY A 125 1.79 -0.26 -7.85
N LEU A 126 1.70 -1.50 -8.31
CA LEU A 126 2.52 -2.61 -7.85
C LEU A 126 3.63 -2.93 -8.85
N ASP A 127 4.88 -2.92 -8.40
CA ASP A 127 6.04 -3.48 -9.13
C ASP A 127 6.43 -4.84 -8.57
N GLU A 128 6.42 -4.98 -7.25
CA GLU A 128 6.77 -6.22 -6.57
C GLU A 128 5.93 -6.41 -5.31
N VAL A 129 5.58 -7.66 -5.04
CA VAL A 129 4.87 -8.08 -3.82
C VAL A 129 5.58 -9.30 -3.24
N VAL A 130 5.78 -9.30 -1.92
CA VAL A 130 6.41 -10.41 -1.19
C VAL A 130 5.57 -10.74 0.03
N ALA A 131 5.12 -11.97 0.13
CA ALA A 131 4.55 -12.53 1.36
C ALA A 131 5.60 -13.43 2.01
N THR A 132 5.79 -13.30 3.31
CA THR A 132 6.70 -14.14 4.07
C THR A 132 5.93 -14.81 5.19
N GLU A 133 5.99 -16.13 5.26
CA GLU A 133 5.52 -16.94 6.39
C GLU A 133 6.73 -17.63 7.01
N TYR A 134 6.64 -17.98 8.29
CA TYR A 134 7.73 -18.61 9.00
C TYR A 134 7.34 -20.04 9.39
N ASP A 135 8.19 -21.01 9.02
CA ASP A 135 8.14 -22.37 9.49
C ASP A 135 9.22 -22.53 10.56
N GLY A 136 8.82 -22.33 11.83
CA GLY A 136 9.78 -22.10 12.91
C GLY A 136 10.59 -20.82 12.65
N ASP A 137 11.91 -20.94 12.52
CA ASP A 137 12.81 -19.82 12.19
C ASP A 137 13.07 -19.69 10.69
N VAL A 138 12.50 -20.56 9.86
CA VAL A 138 12.77 -20.59 8.42
C VAL A 138 11.73 -19.74 7.68
N PRO A 139 12.16 -18.66 6.98
CA PRO A 139 11.25 -17.87 6.17
C PRO A 139 10.89 -18.61 4.88
N VAL A 140 9.59 -18.63 4.57
CA VAL A 140 9.05 -19.13 3.30
C VAL A 140 8.43 -17.96 2.57
N ARG A 141 8.95 -17.60 1.41
CA ARG A 141 8.54 -16.42 0.65
C ARG A 141 7.83 -16.80 -0.63
N ARG A 142 6.73 -16.08 -0.89
CA ARG A 142 6.06 -16.00 -2.21
C ARG A 142 6.29 -14.61 -2.77
N ARG A 143 6.66 -14.55 -4.04
CA ARG A 143 6.98 -13.29 -4.70
C ARG A 143 6.27 -13.19 -6.03
N TRP A 144 5.72 -12.00 -6.29
CA TRP A 144 5.20 -11.62 -7.60
C TRP A 144 5.88 -10.33 -8.06
N ARG A 145 6.12 -10.22 -9.34
CA ARG A 145 6.65 -9.00 -9.99
C ARG A 145 5.86 -8.70 -11.25
N ASP A 146 5.62 -7.41 -11.47
CA ASP A 146 5.03 -6.91 -12.69
C ASP A 146 6.08 -6.96 -13.82
N GLY A 147 5.68 -7.55 -14.93
CA GLY A 147 6.54 -7.69 -16.11
C GLY A 147 7.59 -8.74 -15.98
#